data_fb64414b03e9cdd9a9d995d7a289e275
#
_entry.id   fb64414b03e9cdd9a9d995d7a289e275
#
_cell.length_a   1.000
_cell.length_b   1.000
_cell.length_c   1.000
_cell.angle_alpha   90.00
_cell.angle_beta   90.00
_cell.angle_gamma   90.00
#
_symmetry.space_group_name_H-M   'P 1'
#
loop_
_entity.id
_entity.type
_entity.pdbx_description
1 polymer ?
#
loop_
_entity_poly.entity_id
_entity_poly.type
_entity_poly.pdbx_seq_one_letter_code
_entity_poly.pdbx_strand_id
1 'polypeptide(L)'
;MCNNSNCVRTRFAPSPTGFMHVGNLRTALYACLLAHSSKGKFILRIEDTDQARYVDGAVDVIYATLKAANLIHDEGPDVGGDFGPYIQSERKPLYAEYAKKLVETGHAYYCFCEKCEDETEGAGNSDPADDPCRAMDPAEAQKLVDAGKSCVIRQKIDRSGSTTFTDSVFGEITIENKVLDDQILLKSDGMPTYNFANVIDDHLMAITHVARGSEYLSSTPKYNLLYKAFGWDIPTYVHLPLIMGRNADGEVAKLSKRHGSVSFENLIADGYLAEAIVNYIALLGWSSKSDREIFEFSELEELFSLSGLNKSPAVFDYDKLKWMNAEYIRKLSPEEFAARAKSFAQVENTPLEAKWDMLAALLQQRTELLTEIPGKIAFLHEQPEYDAEMFNNKKSKCTPEIAKEILLEMREAFSGMEISAQAVTDLLTACAEKRGVKLGQPMWAVRIALSGTPVTPGGPGEIMELLGKEESLRRIDNALAKL
;
A
#
# COMPACT_ATOMS: atom_id res chain seq x y z
N MET A 1 -14.47 -26.73 5.44
CA MET A 1 -13.32 -27.64 5.39
C MET A 1 -13.03 -27.95 3.92
N CYS A 2 -11.93 -27.39 3.37
CA CYS A 2 -11.49 -27.72 2.00
C CYS A 2 -10.78 -29.08 2.02
N ASN A 3 -11.54 -30.15 1.96
CA ASN A 3 -11.02 -31.52 1.89
C ASN A 3 -10.97 -32.08 0.44
N ASN A 4 -10.95 -31.20 -0.58
CA ASN A 4 -10.86 -31.62 -1.98
C ASN A 4 -9.53 -31.16 -2.59
N SER A 5 -8.92 -32.04 -3.38
CA SER A 5 -7.72 -31.84 -4.21
C SER A 5 -7.77 -30.64 -5.19
N ASN A 6 -8.87 -29.88 -5.22
CA ASN A 6 -9.13 -28.72 -6.07
C ASN A 6 -9.22 -27.38 -5.30
N CYS A 7 -8.88 -27.36 -4.01
CA CYS A 7 -8.91 -26.11 -3.22
C CYS A 7 -7.73 -25.21 -3.60
N VAL A 8 -7.99 -23.98 -4.06
CA VAL A 8 -6.95 -23.01 -4.32
C VAL A 8 -6.30 -22.60 -2.98
N ARG A 9 -5.00 -22.78 -2.87
CA ARG A 9 -4.21 -22.37 -1.71
C ARG A 9 -3.11 -21.44 -2.18
N THR A 10 -3.14 -20.22 -1.69
CA THR A 10 -2.15 -19.19 -1.97
C THR A 10 -1.42 -18.80 -0.71
N ARG A 11 -0.33 -18.09 -0.84
CA ARG A 11 0.39 -17.54 0.30
C ARG A 11 0.90 -16.14 0.04
N PHE A 12 0.93 -15.33 1.09
CA PHE A 12 1.79 -14.18 1.22
C PHE A 12 2.95 -14.54 2.13
N ALA A 13 4.17 -14.30 1.67
CA ALA A 13 5.38 -14.78 2.33
C ALA A 13 6.39 -13.62 2.48
N PRO A 14 6.09 -12.64 3.37
CA PRO A 14 6.94 -11.48 3.55
C PRO A 14 8.15 -11.79 4.42
N SER A 15 9.30 -11.17 4.08
CA SER A 15 10.43 -11.06 5.01
C SER A 15 10.20 -9.88 5.96
N PRO A 16 10.49 -10.01 7.27
CA PRO A 16 10.24 -8.98 8.27
C PRO A 16 11.33 -7.88 8.23
N THR A 17 11.28 -7.01 7.21
CA THR A 17 12.29 -5.98 6.92
C THR A 17 11.82 -4.55 7.11
N GLY A 18 10.65 -4.33 7.73
CA GLY A 18 10.08 -3.02 7.99
C GLY A 18 8.76 -2.76 7.25
N PHE A 19 8.51 -1.51 6.86
CA PHE A 19 7.25 -1.08 6.24
C PHE A 19 6.93 -1.81 4.94
N MET A 20 5.64 -2.08 4.73
CA MET A 20 5.17 -2.85 3.59
C MET A 20 5.11 -1.99 2.32
N HIS A 21 6.04 -2.23 1.39
CA HIS A 21 6.02 -1.60 0.07
C HIS A 21 4.75 -1.97 -0.70
N VAL A 22 4.18 -1.01 -1.46
CA VAL A 22 2.94 -1.23 -2.25
C VAL A 22 3.03 -2.42 -3.21
N GLY A 23 4.23 -2.78 -3.69
CA GLY A 23 4.45 -3.98 -4.50
C GLY A 23 4.20 -5.27 -3.73
N ASN A 24 4.65 -5.34 -2.47
CA ASN A 24 4.41 -6.48 -1.59
C ASN A 24 2.92 -6.54 -1.18
N LEU A 25 2.33 -5.40 -0.87
CA LEU A 25 0.89 -5.33 -0.57
C LEU A 25 0.04 -5.78 -1.76
N ARG A 26 0.41 -5.41 -3.00
CA ARG A 26 -0.27 -5.92 -4.21
C ARG A 26 -0.16 -7.43 -4.32
N THR A 27 1.01 -7.99 -4.02
CA THR A 27 1.20 -9.44 -4.04
C THR A 27 0.32 -10.13 -3.00
N ALA A 28 0.26 -9.59 -1.77
CA ALA A 28 -0.63 -10.07 -0.72
C ALA A 28 -2.10 -9.98 -1.14
N LEU A 29 -2.52 -8.84 -1.67
CA LEU A 29 -3.88 -8.59 -2.13
C LEU A 29 -4.30 -9.59 -3.22
N TYR A 30 -3.48 -9.77 -4.25
CA TYR A 30 -3.82 -10.69 -5.34
C TYR A 30 -3.81 -12.15 -4.91
N ALA A 31 -2.92 -12.54 -3.99
CA ALA A 31 -2.94 -13.87 -3.38
C ALA A 31 -4.22 -14.10 -2.57
N CYS A 32 -4.62 -13.11 -1.76
CA CYS A 32 -5.87 -13.13 -0.98
C CYS A 32 -7.09 -13.23 -1.90
N LEU A 33 -7.21 -12.32 -2.87
CA LEU A 33 -8.34 -12.29 -3.81
C LEU A 33 -8.44 -13.58 -4.65
N LEU A 34 -7.30 -14.16 -5.09
CA LEU A 34 -7.29 -15.42 -5.83
C LEU A 34 -7.78 -16.60 -4.98
N ALA A 35 -7.38 -16.65 -3.72
CA ALA A 35 -7.85 -17.67 -2.80
C ALA A 35 -9.36 -17.52 -2.55
N HIS A 36 -9.80 -16.33 -2.15
CA HIS A 36 -11.17 -16.09 -1.73
C HIS A 36 -12.17 -16.17 -2.89
N SER A 37 -11.84 -15.65 -4.08
CA SER A 37 -12.69 -15.81 -5.29
C SER A 37 -12.93 -17.27 -5.64
N SER A 38 -11.99 -18.15 -5.30
CA SER A 38 -12.08 -19.60 -5.51
C SER A 38 -12.60 -20.36 -4.29
N LYS A 39 -13.02 -19.67 -3.22
CA LYS A 39 -13.40 -20.25 -1.92
C LYS A 39 -12.29 -21.15 -1.35
N GLY A 40 -11.06 -20.76 -1.57
CA GLY A 40 -9.83 -21.43 -1.14
C GLY A 40 -9.29 -20.90 0.17
N LYS A 41 -7.96 -20.95 0.33
CA LYS A 41 -7.25 -20.55 1.54
C LYS A 41 -6.11 -19.60 1.25
N PHE A 42 -6.04 -18.51 1.98
CA PHE A 42 -4.95 -17.55 1.97
C PHE A 42 -4.08 -17.74 3.21
N ILE A 43 -2.78 -18.02 3.01
CA ILE A 43 -1.82 -18.37 4.06
C ILE A 43 -0.83 -17.22 4.27
N LEU A 44 -0.53 -16.89 5.52
CA LEU A 44 0.58 -16.02 5.88
C LEU A 44 1.76 -16.87 6.35
N ARG A 45 2.93 -16.72 5.69
CA ARG A 45 4.19 -17.34 6.10
C ARG A 45 5.25 -16.27 6.30
N ILE A 46 5.89 -16.23 7.46
CA ILE A 46 6.99 -15.28 7.73
C ILE A 46 8.31 -15.90 7.25
N GLU A 47 8.99 -15.21 6.33
CA GLU A 47 10.26 -15.64 5.75
C GLU A 47 11.42 -14.85 6.39
N ASP A 48 11.89 -15.35 7.52
CA ASP A 48 12.94 -14.76 8.37
C ASP A 48 14.29 -15.48 8.24
N THR A 49 14.56 -16.16 7.13
CA THR A 49 15.81 -16.88 6.87
C THR A 49 17.04 -15.97 6.76
N ASP A 50 16.85 -14.69 6.44
CA ASP A 50 17.90 -13.68 6.43
C ASP A 50 17.87 -12.86 7.73
N GLN A 51 18.55 -13.40 8.76
CA GLN A 51 18.61 -12.79 10.08
C GLN A 51 19.37 -11.44 10.09
N ALA A 52 20.22 -11.17 9.10
CA ALA A 52 20.94 -9.90 9.01
C ALA A 52 20.01 -8.72 8.61
N ARG A 53 18.90 -9.00 7.91
CA ARG A 53 17.91 -8.01 7.52
C ARG A 53 16.66 -7.99 8.41
N TYR A 54 16.63 -8.83 9.42
CA TYR A 54 15.52 -8.84 10.39
C TYR A 54 15.41 -7.49 11.11
N VAL A 55 14.21 -6.91 11.14
CA VAL A 55 13.91 -5.67 11.87
C VAL A 55 12.95 -6.01 13.00
N ASP A 56 13.33 -5.68 14.22
CA ASP A 56 12.50 -5.90 15.39
C ASP A 56 11.15 -5.16 15.27
N GLY A 57 10.04 -5.83 15.60
CA GLY A 57 8.68 -5.29 15.42
C GLY A 57 8.12 -5.33 13.97
N ALA A 58 8.91 -5.74 12.97
CA ALA A 58 8.44 -5.78 11.59
C ALA A 58 7.30 -6.79 11.37
N VAL A 59 7.25 -7.86 12.14
CA VAL A 59 6.15 -8.84 12.09
C VAL A 59 4.84 -8.20 12.54
N ASP A 60 4.86 -7.38 13.59
CA ASP A 60 3.67 -6.65 14.07
C ASP A 60 3.18 -5.64 13.02
N VAL A 61 4.10 -4.99 12.30
CA VAL A 61 3.76 -4.12 11.18
C VAL A 61 3.07 -4.91 10.06
N ILE A 62 3.55 -6.12 9.74
CA ILE A 62 2.89 -6.99 8.74
C ILE A 62 1.45 -7.30 9.17
N TYR A 63 1.23 -7.73 10.42
CA TYR A 63 -0.12 -8.01 10.92
C TYR A 63 -1.03 -6.77 10.90
N ALA A 64 -0.52 -5.63 11.37
CA ALA A 64 -1.26 -4.37 11.39
C ALA A 64 -1.65 -3.94 9.97
N THR A 65 -0.73 -4.05 9.01
CA THR A 65 -0.98 -3.70 7.60
C THR A 65 -2.01 -4.63 6.97
N LEU A 66 -1.87 -5.95 7.13
CA LEU A 66 -2.84 -6.90 6.59
C LEU A 66 -4.23 -6.67 7.17
N LYS A 67 -4.33 -6.43 8.47
CA LYS A 67 -5.60 -6.11 9.14
C LYS A 67 -6.20 -4.81 8.62
N ALA A 68 -5.41 -3.74 8.52
CA ALA A 68 -5.87 -2.44 8.02
C ALA A 68 -6.29 -2.50 6.53
N ALA A 69 -5.62 -3.33 5.73
CA ALA A 69 -5.95 -3.57 4.33
C ALA A 69 -7.08 -4.59 4.13
N ASN A 70 -7.68 -5.11 5.20
CA ASN A 70 -8.71 -6.17 5.18
C ASN A 70 -8.26 -7.49 4.50
N LEU A 71 -6.95 -7.79 4.54
CA LEU A 71 -6.36 -9.02 4.01
C LEU A 71 -6.28 -10.08 5.10
N ILE A 72 -7.42 -10.72 5.38
CA ILE A 72 -7.52 -11.71 6.46
C ILE A 72 -7.01 -13.07 5.95
N HIS A 73 -5.95 -13.57 6.58
CA HIS A 73 -5.40 -14.90 6.27
C HIS A 73 -6.12 -16.00 7.07
N ASP A 74 -6.25 -17.15 6.43
CA ASP A 74 -6.93 -18.33 7.01
C ASP A 74 -6.00 -19.17 7.87
N GLU A 75 -4.70 -19.16 7.57
CA GLU A 75 -3.65 -19.90 8.26
C GLU A 75 -2.41 -18.99 8.40
N GLY A 76 -1.71 -19.10 9.51
CA GLY A 76 -0.53 -18.28 9.75
C GLY A 76 0.01 -18.44 11.18
N PRO A 77 1.07 -17.72 11.54
CA PRO A 77 1.71 -17.86 12.85
C PRO A 77 0.79 -17.52 14.02
N ASP A 78 -0.09 -16.54 13.83
CA ASP A 78 -1.01 -16.00 14.84
C ASP A 78 -2.34 -16.75 14.93
N VAL A 79 -2.82 -17.32 13.81
CA VAL A 79 -4.11 -18.04 13.74
C VAL A 79 -3.94 -19.56 13.72
N GLY A 80 -2.71 -20.05 13.51
CA GLY A 80 -2.42 -21.47 13.40
C GLY A 80 -2.86 -22.08 12.06
N GLY A 81 -3.08 -23.40 12.04
CA GLY A 81 -3.50 -24.18 10.87
C GLY A 81 -2.85 -25.56 10.85
N ASP A 82 -3.16 -26.35 9.81
CA ASP A 82 -2.76 -27.77 9.74
C ASP A 82 -1.30 -27.98 9.26
N PHE A 83 -0.64 -26.93 8.74
CA PHE A 83 0.65 -27.03 8.05
C PHE A 83 1.79 -26.27 8.76
N GLY A 84 1.57 -25.85 10.02
CA GLY A 84 2.57 -25.13 10.81
C GLY A 84 3.86 -25.93 11.09
N PRO A 85 4.86 -25.24 11.63
CA PRO A 85 4.92 -23.81 11.92
C PRO A 85 4.99 -22.96 10.66
N TYR A 86 4.52 -21.67 10.76
CA TYR A 86 4.44 -20.75 9.61
C TYR A 86 5.56 -19.67 9.64
N ILE A 87 6.58 -19.89 10.46
CA ILE A 87 7.82 -19.07 10.54
C ILE A 87 8.97 -19.94 10.07
N GLN A 88 9.74 -19.47 9.09
CA GLN A 88 10.76 -20.29 8.45
C GLN A 88 11.91 -20.69 9.38
N SER A 89 12.35 -19.82 10.28
CA SER A 89 13.39 -20.15 11.27
C SER A 89 13.00 -21.33 12.18
N GLU A 90 11.72 -21.51 12.47
CA GLU A 90 11.21 -22.64 13.26
C GLU A 90 11.22 -23.97 12.49
N ARG A 91 11.37 -23.92 11.16
CA ARG A 91 11.36 -25.08 10.24
C ARG A 91 12.78 -25.56 9.86
N LYS A 92 13.82 -24.95 10.40
CA LYS A 92 15.23 -25.26 10.08
C LYS A 92 15.57 -26.76 9.97
N PRO A 93 15.10 -27.66 10.86
CA PRO A 93 15.39 -29.11 10.75
C PRO A 93 14.85 -29.74 9.47
N LEU A 94 13.68 -29.29 8.97
CA LEU A 94 13.08 -29.80 7.74
C LEU A 94 13.97 -29.51 6.52
N TYR A 95 14.48 -28.27 6.42
CA TYR A 95 15.33 -27.91 5.28
C TYR A 95 16.62 -28.74 5.22
N ALA A 96 17.24 -29.00 6.38
CA ALA A 96 18.43 -29.86 6.44
C ALA A 96 18.14 -31.31 5.97
N GLU A 97 16.98 -31.86 6.35
CA GLU A 97 16.53 -33.17 5.90
C GLU A 97 16.35 -33.24 4.37
N TYR A 98 15.61 -32.27 3.80
CA TYR A 98 15.36 -32.24 2.36
C TYR A 98 16.61 -31.92 1.55
N ALA A 99 17.52 -31.06 2.04
CA ALA A 99 18.81 -30.83 1.39
C ALA A 99 19.66 -32.08 1.34
N LYS A 100 19.73 -32.84 2.45
CA LYS A 100 20.42 -34.11 2.50
C LYS A 100 19.84 -35.15 1.53
N LYS A 101 18.51 -35.23 1.44
CA LYS A 101 17.84 -36.13 0.48
C LYS A 101 18.22 -35.79 -0.98
N LEU A 102 18.36 -34.50 -1.34
CA LEU A 102 18.83 -34.12 -2.68
C LEU A 102 20.29 -34.55 -2.92
N VAL A 103 21.15 -34.50 -1.91
CA VAL A 103 22.52 -35.01 -2.03
C VAL A 103 22.51 -36.53 -2.26
N GLU A 104 21.72 -37.27 -1.47
CA GLU A 104 21.61 -38.75 -1.58
C GLU A 104 21.07 -39.18 -2.96
N THR A 105 20.19 -38.38 -3.57
CA THR A 105 19.62 -38.64 -4.90
C THR A 105 20.42 -38.05 -6.06
N GLY A 106 21.56 -37.38 -5.76
CA GLY A 106 22.45 -36.81 -6.78
C GLY A 106 21.99 -35.49 -7.41
N HIS A 107 20.98 -34.86 -6.84
CA HIS A 107 20.44 -33.56 -7.28
C HIS A 107 21.03 -32.34 -6.53
N ALA A 108 21.91 -32.62 -5.54
CA ALA A 108 22.68 -31.61 -4.83
C ALA A 108 24.06 -32.17 -4.50
N TYR A 109 24.98 -31.33 -4.04
CA TYR A 109 26.32 -31.71 -3.61
C TYR A 109 26.83 -30.82 -2.49
N TYR A 110 27.76 -31.34 -1.67
CA TYR A 110 28.46 -30.55 -0.66
C TYR A 110 29.56 -29.73 -1.32
N CYS A 111 29.60 -28.43 -1.05
CA CYS A 111 30.65 -27.54 -1.53
C CYS A 111 31.48 -27.00 -0.34
N PHE A 112 32.80 -27.17 -0.42
CA PHE A 112 33.77 -26.83 0.63
C PHE A 112 34.66 -25.63 0.24
N CYS A 113 34.31 -24.88 -0.80
CA CYS A 113 35.09 -23.74 -1.29
C CYS A 113 34.96 -22.55 -0.35
N GLU A 114 36.10 -21.90 0.02
CA GLU A 114 36.12 -20.71 0.89
C GLU A 114 35.29 -19.55 0.36
N LYS A 115 35.18 -19.38 -0.98
CA LYS A 115 34.37 -18.35 -1.64
C LYS A 115 32.87 -18.54 -1.44
N CYS A 116 32.40 -19.66 -0.91
CA CYS A 116 30.98 -19.96 -0.72
C CYS A 116 30.43 -19.38 0.58
N GLU A 117 31.28 -18.95 1.53
CA GLU A 117 30.86 -18.39 2.83
C GLU A 117 30.34 -16.95 2.71
N ASP A 118 30.79 -16.18 1.69
CA ASP A 118 30.45 -14.76 1.49
C ASP A 118 29.31 -14.52 0.48
N GLU A 119 28.72 -15.56 -0.10
CA GLU A 119 27.67 -15.40 -1.10
C GLU A 119 26.32 -15.10 -0.47
N THR A 120 26.01 -13.80 -0.34
CA THR A 120 24.64 -13.31 -0.24
C THR A 120 23.89 -13.65 -1.53
N GLU A 121 22.57 -13.91 -1.42
CA GLU A 121 21.70 -14.24 -2.56
C GLU A 121 21.95 -13.31 -3.77
N GLY A 122 22.47 -13.87 -4.85
CA GLY A 122 22.68 -13.19 -6.13
C GLY A 122 24.12 -12.90 -6.58
N ALA A 123 25.13 -13.22 -5.81
CA ALA A 123 26.54 -12.97 -6.14
C ALA A 123 27.31 -14.25 -6.46
N GLY A 124 26.92 -14.98 -7.49
CA GLY A 124 27.63 -16.19 -7.88
C GLY A 124 27.77 -16.31 -9.39
N ASN A 125 28.64 -15.48 -9.99
CA ASN A 125 29.08 -15.63 -11.41
C ASN A 125 30.35 -16.46 -11.56
N SER A 126 30.62 -17.40 -10.68
CA SER A 126 31.59 -18.46 -11.02
C SER A 126 30.88 -19.49 -11.90
N ASP A 127 31.42 -19.80 -13.08
CA ASP A 127 30.90 -20.88 -13.90
C ASP A 127 30.89 -22.16 -13.03
N PRO A 128 29.72 -22.78 -12.77
CA PRO A 128 29.64 -23.99 -11.97
C PRO A 128 30.48 -25.16 -12.55
N ALA A 129 30.90 -25.07 -13.81
CA ALA A 129 31.85 -26.00 -14.41
C ALA A 129 33.23 -25.93 -13.72
N ASP A 130 33.55 -24.80 -13.10
CA ASP A 130 34.81 -24.55 -12.39
C ASP A 130 34.75 -24.96 -10.90
N ASP A 131 33.58 -25.41 -10.38
CA ASP A 131 33.45 -25.84 -8.98
C ASP A 131 33.99 -27.26 -8.83
N PRO A 132 35.17 -27.43 -8.21
CA PRO A 132 35.79 -28.76 -8.03
C PRO A 132 34.95 -29.68 -7.14
N CYS A 133 34.13 -29.14 -6.25
CA CYS A 133 33.27 -29.91 -5.36
C CYS A 133 32.11 -30.59 -6.13
N ARG A 134 31.69 -30.03 -7.26
CA ARG A 134 30.62 -30.60 -8.10
C ARG A 134 30.98 -31.99 -8.66
N ALA A 135 32.25 -32.21 -8.93
CA ALA A 135 32.78 -33.48 -9.48
C ALA A 135 33.34 -34.43 -8.39
N MET A 136 33.36 -34.00 -7.13
CA MET A 136 33.87 -34.79 -6.01
C MET A 136 33.04 -36.06 -5.83
N ASP A 137 33.73 -37.17 -5.50
CA ASP A 137 33.06 -38.43 -5.15
C ASP A 137 32.15 -38.22 -3.91
N PRO A 138 30.89 -38.64 -3.95
CA PRO A 138 29.95 -38.42 -2.83
C PRO A 138 30.44 -39.06 -1.51
N ALA A 139 31.13 -40.19 -1.55
CA ALA A 139 31.65 -40.84 -0.33
C ALA A 139 32.87 -40.09 0.25
N GLU A 140 33.65 -39.43 -0.61
CA GLU A 140 34.75 -38.56 -0.17
C GLU A 140 34.16 -37.26 0.45
N ALA A 141 33.19 -36.66 -0.20
CA ALA A 141 32.48 -35.48 0.32
C ALA A 141 31.86 -35.79 1.70
N GLN A 142 31.21 -36.95 1.86
CA GLN A 142 30.60 -37.34 3.13
C GLN A 142 31.65 -37.50 4.24
N LYS A 143 32.84 -38.06 3.97
CA LYS A 143 33.92 -38.14 4.94
C LYS A 143 34.40 -36.77 5.44
N LEU A 144 34.42 -35.78 4.57
CA LEU A 144 34.76 -34.40 4.96
C LEU A 144 33.69 -33.78 5.86
N VAL A 145 32.39 -34.03 5.55
CA VAL A 145 31.26 -33.60 6.41
C VAL A 145 31.35 -34.28 7.78
N ASP A 146 31.61 -35.62 7.83
CA ASP A 146 31.70 -36.39 9.06
C ASP A 146 32.92 -35.96 9.90
N ALA A 147 33.97 -35.45 9.24
CA ALA A 147 35.15 -34.85 9.88
C ALA A 147 34.90 -33.41 10.39
N GLY A 148 33.67 -32.85 10.21
CA GLY A 148 33.28 -31.53 10.68
C GLY A 148 33.78 -30.37 9.81
N LYS A 149 34.18 -30.64 8.55
CA LYS A 149 34.57 -29.57 7.63
C LYS A 149 33.35 -28.72 7.27
N SER A 150 33.44 -27.38 7.43
CA SER A 150 32.38 -26.42 7.03
C SER A 150 32.07 -26.56 5.54
N CYS A 151 30.80 -26.62 5.21
CA CYS A 151 30.33 -26.72 3.82
C CYS A 151 28.93 -26.09 3.64
N VAL A 152 28.61 -25.76 2.39
CA VAL A 152 27.24 -25.44 1.96
C VAL A 152 26.73 -26.59 1.09
N ILE A 153 25.42 -26.70 0.94
CA ILE A 153 24.79 -27.62 -0.02
C ILE A 153 24.31 -26.83 -1.22
N ARG A 154 24.77 -27.23 -2.43
CA ARG A 154 24.38 -26.62 -3.71
C ARG A 154 23.50 -27.54 -4.52
N GLN A 155 22.53 -26.96 -5.23
CA GLN A 155 21.75 -27.66 -6.25
C GLN A 155 22.68 -28.12 -7.37
N LYS A 156 22.52 -29.35 -7.86
CA LYS A 156 23.27 -29.90 -9.00
C LYS A 156 22.36 -29.90 -10.24
N ILE A 157 22.47 -28.86 -11.05
CA ILE A 157 21.62 -28.69 -12.24
C ILE A 157 22.24 -29.42 -13.43
N ASP A 158 21.46 -30.28 -14.11
CA ASP A 158 21.86 -30.81 -15.39
C ASP A 158 21.88 -29.69 -16.44
N ARG A 159 23.04 -29.42 -16.99
CA ARG A 159 23.29 -28.34 -17.95
C ARG A 159 22.72 -28.61 -19.34
N SER A 160 22.36 -29.86 -19.63
CA SER A 160 21.77 -30.23 -20.90
C SER A 160 20.29 -29.81 -21.01
N GLY A 161 19.86 -29.47 -22.24
CA GLY A 161 18.46 -29.16 -22.51
C GLY A 161 17.96 -27.83 -21.96
N SER A 162 16.68 -27.75 -21.74
CA SER A 162 15.99 -26.55 -21.25
C SER A 162 14.84 -26.89 -20.30
N THR A 163 14.48 -25.94 -19.48
CA THR A 163 13.32 -26.03 -18.58
C THR A 163 12.21 -25.09 -19.07
N THR A 164 11.07 -25.69 -19.43
CA THR A 164 9.87 -24.98 -19.86
C THR A 164 8.81 -25.00 -18.75
N PHE A 165 8.12 -23.89 -18.54
CA PHE A 165 6.98 -23.79 -17.64
C PHE A 165 5.94 -22.80 -18.20
N THR A 166 4.71 -22.94 -17.74
CA THR A 166 3.63 -22.02 -18.09
C THR A 166 3.33 -21.10 -16.92
N ASP A 167 3.37 -19.79 -17.16
CA ASP A 167 2.95 -18.76 -16.24
C ASP A 167 1.56 -18.25 -16.61
N SER A 168 0.69 -18.02 -15.61
CA SER A 168 -0.69 -17.59 -15.86
C SER A 168 -0.79 -16.19 -16.50
N VAL A 169 0.24 -15.35 -16.35
CA VAL A 169 0.26 -13.98 -16.87
C VAL A 169 1.15 -13.90 -18.12
N PHE A 170 2.35 -14.45 -18.06
CA PHE A 170 3.35 -14.32 -19.14
C PHE A 170 3.26 -15.43 -20.20
N GLY A 171 2.54 -16.51 -19.92
CA GLY A 171 2.40 -17.66 -20.83
C GLY A 171 3.57 -18.62 -20.73
N GLU A 172 3.87 -19.34 -21.82
CA GLU A 172 4.95 -20.31 -21.87
C GLU A 172 6.32 -19.63 -21.90
N ILE A 173 7.23 -20.08 -21.03
CA ILE A 173 8.60 -19.58 -20.88
C ILE A 173 9.56 -20.76 -20.89
N THR A 174 10.57 -20.69 -21.75
CA THR A 174 11.63 -21.70 -21.86
C THR A 174 12.97 -21.05 -21.60
N ILE A 175 13.76 -21.64 -20.70
CA ILE A 175 15.12 -21.19 -20.35
C ILE A 175 16.09 -22.37 -20.51
N GLU A 176 17.21 -22.16 -21.21
CA GLU A 176 18.24 -23.16 -21.35
C GLU A 176 18.92 -23.44 -20.02
N ASN A 177 19.05 -24.71 -19.63
CA ASN A 177 19.61 -25.07 -18.33
C ASN A 177 21.08 -24.63 -18.17
N LYS A 178 21.82 -24.51 -19.27
CA LYS A 178 23.23 -24.07 -19.24
C LYS A 178 23.45 -22.68 -18.66
N VAL A 179 22.41 -21.79 -18.66
CA VAL A 179 22.52 -20.42 -18.11
C VAL A 179 22.13 -20.37 -16.61
N LEU A 180 21.65 -21.48 -16.05
CA LEU A 180 21.29 -21.56 -14.64
C LEU A 180 22.53 -21.83 -13.80
N ASP A 181 22.70 -21.17 -12.67
CA ASP A 181 23.74 -21.43 -11.68
C ASP A 181 23.35 -22.55 -10.69
N ASP A 182 24.31 -23.25 -10.15
CA ASP A 182 24.12 -24.21 -9.06
C ASP A 182 23.97 -23.42 -7.74
N GLN A 183 22.76 -22.93 -7.47
CA GLN A 183 22.46 -22.09 -6.31
C GLN A 183 22.72 -22.82 -4.99
N ILE A 184 23.07 -22.05 -3.95
CA ILE A 184 23.14 -22.60 -2.58
C ILE A 184 21.70 -22.90 -2.12
N LEU A 185 21.50 -24.10 -1.57
CA LEU A 185 20.26 -24.54 -0.95
C LEU A 185 20.32 -24.35 0.56
N LEU A 186 21.41 -24.82 1.18
CA LEU A 186 21.64 -24.75 2.62
C LEU A 186 22.99 -24.09 2.90
N LYS A 187 22.98 -23.07 3.75
CA LYS A 187 24.17 -22.34 4.19
C LYS A 187 24.99 -23.17 5.21
N SER A 188 26.21 -22.73 5.48
CA SER A 188 27.11 -23.40 6.45
C SER A 188 26.58 -23.38 7.90
N ASP A 189 25.77 -22.37 8.25
CA ASP A 189 25.07 -22.26 9.53
C ASP A 189 23.82 -23.16 9.63
N GLY A 190 23.48 -23.87 8.54
CA GLY A 190 22.33 -24.75 8.42
C GLY A 190 21.01 -24.00 8.13
N MET A 191 21.04 -22.69 7.85
CA MET A 191 19.87 -21.96 7.36
C MET A 191 19.70 -22.18 5.85
N PRO A 192 18.46 -22.34 5.37
CA PRO A 192 18.20 -22.42 3.94
C PRO A 192 18.37 -21.05 3.29
N THR A 193 18.63 -21.04 1.98
CA THR A 193 18.39 -19.84 1.17
C THR A 193 16.91 -19.69 0.89
N TYR A 194 16.50 -18.46 0.56
CA TYR A 194 15.13 -18.16 0.11
C TYR A 194 14.66 -19.10 -1.01
N ASN A 195 15.51 -19.31 -2.00
CA ASN A 195 15.19 -20.13 -3.18
C ASN A 195 14.94 -21.61 -2.87
N PHE A 196 15.44 -22.12 -1.77
CA PHE A 196 15.21 -23.48 -1.33
C PHE A 196 14.03 -23.58 -0.36
N ALA A 197 13.99 -22.70 0.65
CA ALA A 197 12.95 -22.70 1.66
C ALA A 197 11.56 -22.56 1.05
N ASN A 198 11.38 -21.64 0.08
CA ASN A 198 10.06 -21.42 -0.52
C ASN A 198 9.51 -22.67 -1.23
N VAL A 199 10.36 -23.46 -1.89
CA VAL A 199 9.95 -24.71 -2.60
C VAL A 199 9.48 -25.77 -1.60
N ILE A 200 10.26 -25.96 -0.52
CA ILE A 200 9.94 -26.94 0.54
C ILE A 200 8.62 -26.55 1.22
N ASP A 201 8.49 -25.28 1.60
CA ASP A 201 7.33 -24.80 2.33
C ASP A 201 6.08 -24.76 1.46
N ASP A 202 6.19 -24.32 0.21
CA ASP A 202 5.04 -24.30 -0.72
C ASP A 202 4.51 -25.73 -0.93
N HIS A 203 5.38 -26.73 -1.04
CA HIS A 203 4.96 -28.12 -1.11
C HIS A 203 4.33 -28.60 0.20
N LEU A 204 5.02 -28.43 1.35
CA LEU A 204 4.55 -28.93 2.64
C LEU A 204 3.31 -28.24 3.15
N MET A 205 3.06 -26.98 2.73
CA MET A 205 1.83 -26.21 3.03
C MET A 205 0.75 -26.39 1.96
N ALA A 206 0.95 -27.32 1.01
CA ALA A 206 0.04 -27.65 -0.07
C ALA A 206 -0.38 -26.39 -0.89
N ILE A 207 0.56 -25.49 -1.15
CA ILE A 207 0.32 -24.29 -1.97
C ILE A 207 0.11 -24.71 -3.41
N THR A 208 -1.01 -24.28 -3.99
CA THR A 208 -1.39 -24.61 -5.36
C THR A 208 -1.06 -23.49 -6.34
N HIS A 209 -1.07 -22.23 -5.87
CA HIS A 209 -0.82 -21.05 -6.70
C HIS A 209 0.18 -20.12 -6.01
N VAL A 210 1.22 -19.75 -6.75
CA VAL A 210 2.32 -18.89 -6.29
C VAL A 210 2.24 -17.54 -6.99
N ALA A 211 1.61 -16.55 -6.33
CA ALA A 211 1.65 -15.16 -6.75
C ALA A 211 2.91 -14.47 -6.21
N ARG A 212 3.69 -13.82 -7.09
CA ARG A 212 4.92 -13.08 -6.73
C ARG A 212 5.35 -12.13 -7.86
N GLY A 213 6.36 -11.29 -7.60
CA GLY A 213 6.88 -10.36 -8.61
C GLY A 213 7.56 -11.06 -9.81
N SER A 214 7.53 -10.41 -10.98
CA SER A 214 8.11 -10.92 -12.22
C SER A 214 9.64 -11.02 -12.20
N GLU A 215 10.31 -10.44 -11.21
CA GLU A 215 11.75 -10.60 -10.97
C GLU A 215 12.16 -12.05 -10.74
N TYR A 216 11.25 -12.90 -10.30
CA TYR A 216 11.49 -14.33 -10.06
C TYR A 216 11.32 -15.21 -11.31
N LEU A 217 10.91 -14.65 -12.45
CA LEU A 217 10.74 -15.43 -13.70
C LEU A 217 12.03 -16.18 -14.09
N SER A 218 13.19 -15.52 -13.97
CA SER A 218 14.48 -16.13 -14.31
C SER A 218 14.92 -17.23 -13.33
N SER A 219 14.46 -17.17 -12.09
CA SER A 219 14.78 -18.20 -11.06
C SER A 219 13.80 -19.36 -11.06
N THR A 220 12.63 -19.21 -11.66
CA THR A 220 11.56 -20.24 -11.68
C THR A 220 12.02 -21.59 -12.23
N PRO A 221 12.87 -21.69 -13.28
CA PRO A 221 13.39 -22.98 -13.72
C PRO A 221 14.15 -23.74 -12.63
N LYS A 222 14.91 -23.05 -11.78
CA LYS A 222 15.63 -23.67 -10.65
C LYS A 222 14.68 -24.32 -9.64
N TYR A 223 13.56 -23.63 -9.35
CA TYR A 223 12.50 -24.18 -8.48
C TYR A 223 11.82 -25.39 -9.09
N ASN A 224 11.52 -25.35 -10.38
CA ASN A 224 10.90 -26.48 -11.09
C ASN A 224 11.80 -27.70 -11.13
N LEU A 225 13.11 -27.50 -11.24
CA LEU A 225 14.09 -28.59 -11.16
C LEU A 225 14.13 -29.19 -9.75
N LEU A 226 13.93 -28.42 -8.68
CA LEU A 226 13.79 -28.93 -7.31
C LEU A 226 12.51 -29.74 -7.15
N TYR A 227 11.34 -29.22 -7.60
CA TYR A 227 10.10 -29.98 -7.58
C TYR A 227 10.22 -31.31 -8.31
N LYS A 228 10.86 -31.33 -9.51
CA LYS A 228 11.12 -32.55 -10.27
C LYS A 228 12.06 -33.52 -9.53
N ALA A 229 13.12 -33.02 -8.90
CA ALA A 229 14.07 -33.83 -8.14
C ALA A 229 13.42 -34.56 -6.95
N PHE A 230 12.41 -33.93 -6.35
CA PHE A 230 11.60 -34.54 -5.29
C PHE A 230 10.44 -35.39 -5.81
N GLY A 231 10.11 -35.33 -7.08
CA GLY A 231 8.91 -35.98 -7.66
C GLY A 231 7.61 -35.30 -7.22
N TRP A 232 7.63 -34.00 -6.96
CA TRP A 232 6.49 -33.21 -6.52
C TRP A 232 5.79 -32.50 -7.69
N ASP A 233 4.50 -32.24 -7.52
CA ASP A 233 3.74 -31.39 -8.44
C ASP A 233 4.22 -29.94 -8.37
N ILE A 234 4.33 -29.29 -9.54
CA ILE A 234 4.72 -27.90 -9.64
C ILE A 234 3.47 -27.02 -9.47
N PRO A 235 3.49 -26.00 -8.59
CA PRO A 235 2.36 -25.11 -8.41
C PRO A 235 2.12 -24.24 -9.66
N THR A 236 0.92 -23.73 -9.80
CA THR A 236 0.60 -22.71 -10.81
C THR A 236 1.29 -21.39 -10.47
N TYR A 237 2.09 -20.87 -11.39
CA TYR A 237 2.76 -19.58 -11.21
C TYR A 237 1.91 -18.42 -11.73
N VAL A 238 1.91 -17.32 -10.95
CA VAL A 238 1.25 -16.06 -11.27
C VAL A 238 2.26 -14.95 -11.02
N HIS A 239 3.12 -14.67 -12.01
CA HIS A 239 4.09 -13.61 -11.89
C HIS A 239 3.45 -12.26 -12.21
N LEU A 240 3.64 -11.29 -11.30
CA LEU A 240 3.05 -9.97 -11.41
C LEU A 240 4.07 -8.99 -12.01
N PRO A 241 3.70 -8.21 -13.04
CA PRO A 241 4.60 -7.24 -13.63
C PRO A 241 4.97 -6.16 -12.60
N LEU A 242 6.11 -5.49 -12.81
CA LEU A 242 6.60 -4.46 -11.90
C LEU A 242 5.63 -3.28 -11.79
N ILE A 243 5.60 -2.65 -10.64
CA ILE A 243 5.02 -1.32 -10.48
C ILE A 243 6.12 -0.31 -10.76
N MET A 244 5.82 0.62 -11.66
CA MET A 244 6.71 1.68 -12.09
C MET A 244 6.27 3.01 -11.48
N GLY A 245 7.21 3.93 -11.30
CA GLY A 245 6.96 5.32 -10.94
C GLY A 245 7.39 6.25 -12.07
N ARG A 246 6.87 7.48 -12.07
CA ARG A 246 7.28 8.53 -13.00
C ARG A 246 8.20 9.50 -12.28
N ASN A 247 9.41 9.66 -12.79
CA ASN A 247 10.37 10.66 -12.29
C ASN A 247 9.91 12.09 -12.63
N ALA A 248 10.54 13.09 -12.03
CA ALA A 248 10.26 14.49 -12.29
C ALA A 248 10.54 14.93 -13.76
N ASP A 249 11.44 14.25 -14.45
CA ASP A 249 11.75 14.43 -15.88
C ASP A 249 10.75 13.71 -16.81
N GLY A 250 9.79 12.98 -16.24
CA GLY A 250 8.79 12.20 -16.98
C GLY A 250 9.21 10.77 -17.33
N GLU A 251 10.45 10.37 -17.08
CA GLU A 251 10.90 9.00 -17.31
C GLU A 251 10.22 8.00 -16.36
N VAL A 252 9.97 6.80 -16.88
CA VAL A 252 9.35 5.71 -16.12
C VAL A 252 10.43 4.76 -15.61
N ALA A 253 10.50 4.57 -14.29
CA ALA A 253 11.46 3.69 -13.64
C ALA A 253 10.78 2.82 -12.57
N LYS A 254 11.46 1.78 -12.06
CA LYS A 254 10.93 0.97 -10.96
C LYS A 254 10.54 1.85 -9.78
N LEU A 255 9.32 1.67 -9.27
CA LEU A 255 8.80 2.45 -8.15
C LEU A 255 9.72 2.34 -6.92
N SER A 256 10.07 3.47 -6.34
CA SER A 256 10.97 3.58 -5.18
C SER A 256 10.67 4.84 -4.38
N LYS A 257 11.26 4.98 -3.19
CA LYS A 257 11.07 6.13 -2.28
C LYS A 257 11.30 7.51 -2.91
N ARG A 258 12.09 7.61 -3.98
CA ARG A 258 12.31 8.87 -4.71
C ARG A 258 11.07 9.39 -5.46
N HIS A 259 10.06 8.54 -5.65
CA HIS A 259 8.80 8.88 -6.31
C HIS A 259 7.72 9.35 -5.34
N GLY A 260 8.00 9.40 -4.02
CA GLY A 260 7.05 9.73 -2.96
C GLY A 260 6.83 8.56 -1.99
N SER A 261 5.71 8.57 -1.31
CA SER A 261 5.32 7.49 -0.37
C SER A 261 4.99 6.21 -1.11
N VAL A 262 5.77 5.17 -0.86
CA VAL A 262 5.66 3.87 -1.56
C VAL A 262 5.38 2.70 -0.60
N SER A 263 5.13 2.98 0.68
CA SER A 263 4.65 2.00 1.65
C SER A 263 3.22 2.32 2.08
N PHE A 264 2.50 1.29 2.48
CA PHE A 264 1.12 1.42 2.96
C PHE A 264 1.04 2.37 4.16
N GLU A 265 1.94 2.22 5.12
CA GLU A 265 1.96 3.02 6.35
C GLU A 265 2.20 4.50 6.06
N ASN A 266 3.10 4.81 5.12
CA ASN A 266 3.34 6.19 4.70
C ASN A 266 2.13 6.80 3.99
N LEU A 267 1.44 6.03 3.13
CA LEU A 267 0.21 6.50 2.48
C LEU A 267 -0.90 6.78 3.50
N ILE A 268 -1.05 5.92 4.52
CA ILE A 268 -1.98 6.19 5.63
C ILE A 268 -1.59 7.49 6.37
N ALA A 269 -0.31 7.68 6.66
CA ALA A 269 0.20 8.91 7.30
C ALA A 269 -0.01 10.16 6.43
N ASP A 270 0.04 10.03 5.10
CA ASP A 270 -0.27 11.10 4.14
C ASP A 270 -1.78 11.40 4.04
N GLY A 271 -2.63 10.65 4.76
CA GLY A 271 -4.07 10.91 4.86
C GLY A 271 -4.94 10.16 3.85
N TYR A 272 -4.39 9.11 3.22
CA TYR A 272 -5.20 8.19 2.41
C TYR A 272 -5.95 7.19 3.29
N LEU A 273 -7.16 6.82 2.89
CA LEU A 273 -7.94 5.75 3.51
C LEU A 273 -7.42 4.38 3.06
N ALA A 274 -7.40 3.41 3.96
CA ALA A 274 -6.93 2.06 3.66
C ALA A 274 -7.71 1.41 2.51
N GLU A 275 -9.01 1.57 2.47
CA GLU A 275 -9.91 1.07 1.43
C GLU A 275 -9.57 1.66 0.05
N ALA A 276 -9.27 2.95 0.00
CA ALA A 276 -8.87 3.63 -1.24
C ALA A 276 -7.53 3.10 -1.75
N ILE A 277 -6.54 2.91 -0.85
CA ILE A 277 -5.24 2.33 -1.20
C ILE A 277 -5.41 0.91 -1.74
N VAL A 278 -6.20 0.07 -1.06
CA VAL A 278 -6.43 -1.33 -1.46
C VAL A 278 -7.11 -1.41 -2.83
N ASN A 279 -8.19 -0.63 -3.04
CA ASN A 279 -8.86 -0.59 -4.34
C ASN A 279 -7.92 -0.09 -5.45
N TYR A 280 -7.16 0.97 -5.19
CA TYR A 280 -6.21 1.50 -6.16
C TYR A 280 -5.14 0.45 -6.53
N ILE A 281 -4.57 -0.23 -5.53
CA ILE A 281 -3.57 -1.29 -5.72
C ILE A 281 -4.18 -2.48 -6.49
N ALA A 282 -5.44 -2.82 -6.26
CA ALA A 282 -6.13 -3.86 -7.01
C ALA A 282 -6.16 -3.57 -8.52
N LEU A 283 -6.25 -2.30 -8.92
CA LEU A 283 -6.25 -1.89 -10.32
C LEU A 283 -4.84 -1.74 -10.93
N LEU A 284 -3.77 -1.88 -10.13
CA LEU A 284 -2.40 -1.84 -10.64
C LEU A 284 -1.99 -3.15 -11.30
N GLY A 285 -2.49 -3.40 -12.48
CA GLY A 285 -2.18 -4.59 -13.28
C GLY A 285 -3.32 -5.61 -13.36
N TRP A 286 -4.50 -5.28 -12.84
CA TRP A 286 -5.72 -6.06 -13.01
C TRP A 286 -6.88 -5.15 -13.45
N SER A 287 -7.84 -5.71 -14.19
CA SER A 287 -9.06 -5.04 -14.63
C SER A 287 -10.25 -5.99 -14.51
N SER A 288 -11.36 -5.48 -14.04
CA SER A 288 -12.66 -6.19 -14.00
C SER A 288 -13.32 -6.32 -15.37
N LYS A 289 -12.70 -5.82 -16.44
CA LYS A 289 -13.27 -5.70 -17.81
C LYS A 289 -14.49 -4.77 -17.89
N SER A 290 -14.70 -3.90 -16.91
CA SER A 290 -15.68 -2.82 -16.92
C SER A 290 -14.97 -1.47 -16.78
N ASP A 291 -15.68 -0.37 -17.05
CA ASP A 291 -15.18 1.00 -16.86
C ASP A 291 -15.24 1.45 -15.38
N ARG A 292 -15.70 0.58 -14.50
CA ARG A 292 -15.81 0.86 -13.06
C ARG A 292 -14.44 0.79 -12.40
N GLU A 293 -14.14 1.75 -11.53
CA GLU A 293 -12.85 1.87 -10.82
C GLU A 293 -12.99 1.86 -9.29
N ILE A 294 -14.20 2.02 -8.76
CA ILE A 294 -14.46 2.03 -7.30
C ILE A 294 -15.22 0.77 -6.93
N PHE A 295 -14.61 -0.07 -6.08
CA PHE A 295 -15.12 -1.38 -5.65
C PHE A 295 -15.08 -1.51 -4.14
N GLU A 296 -16.09 -2.08 -3.54
CA GLU A 296 -15.99 -2.61 -2.19
C GLU A 296 -15.08 -3.84 -2.16
N PHE A 297 -14.47 -4.14 -1.01
CA PHE A 297 -13.53 -5.28 -0.93
C PHE A 297 -14.20 -6.61 -1.29
N SER A 298 -15.42 -6.84 -0.85
CA SER A 298 -16.22 -8.03 -1.19
C SER A 298 -16.49 -8.17 -2.70
N GLU A 299 -16.66 -7.05 -3.39
CA GLU A 299 -16.82 -7.05 -4.86
C GLU A 299 -15.50 -7.42 -5.56
N LEU A 300 -14.35 -6.98 -5.02
CA LEU A 300 -13.03 -7.39 -5.53
C LEU A 300 -12.84 -8.91 -5.37
N GLU A 301 -13.24 -9.49 -4.23
CA GLU A 301 -13.20 -10.95 -4.01
C GLU A 301 -14.07 -11.73 -5.00
N GLU A 302 -15.23 -11.21 -5.37
CA GLU A 302 -16.11 -11.85 -6.34
C GLU A 302 -15.64 -11.72 -7.79
N LEU A 303 -15.08 -10.55 -8.16
CA LEU A 303 -14.75 -10.20 -9.54
C LEU A 303 -13.32 -10.62 -9.94
N PHE A 304 -12.44 -10.84 -8.95
CA PHE A 304 -11.03 -11.11 -9.23
C PHE A 304 -10.85 -12.41 -10.01
N SER A 305 -10.10 -12.33 -11.08
CA SER A 305 -9.74 -13.49 -11.89
C SER A 305 -8.38 -13.33 -12.52
N LEU A 306 -7.67 -14.43 -12.75
CA LEU A 306 -6.36 -14.41 -13.43
C LEU A 306 -6.47 -13.86 -14.87
N SER A 307 -7.61 -14.04 -15.53
CA SER A 307 -7.85 -13.51 -16.88
C SER A 307 -7.96 -11.99 -16.97
N GLY A 308 -8.09 -11.31 -15.83
CA GLY A 308 -8.06 -9.85 -15.72
C GLY A 308 -6.65 -9.26 -15.55
N LEU A 309 -5.63 -10.11 -15.34
CA LEU A 309 -4.26 -9.66 -15.15
C LEU A 309 -3.61 -9.23 -16.46
N ASN A 310 -2.87 -8.13 -16.42
CA ASN A 310 -2.10 -7.57 -17.54
C ASN A 310 -0.63 -7.97 -17.45
N LYS A 311 0.01 -8.17 -18.62
CA LYS A 311 1.47 -8.44 -18.70
C LYS A 311 2.33 -7.19 -18.57
N SER A 312 1.77 -6.02 -18.89
CA SER A 312 2.50 -4.76 -18.90
C SER A 312 2.70 -4.21 -17.49
N PRO A 313 3.86 -3.61 -17.19
CA PRO A 313 4.05 -2.87 -15.96
C PRO A 313 2.98 -1.78 -15.77
N ALA A 314 2.52 -1.61 -14.55
CA ALA A 314 1.58 -0.56 -14.18
C ALA A 314 2.34 0.65 -13.62
N VAL A 315 1.94 1.87 -14.01
CA VAL A 315 2.54 3.10 -13.47
C VAL A 315 1.71 3.55 -12.27
N PHE A 316 2.38 3.81 -11.15
CA PHE A 316 1.76 4.37 -9.96
C PHE A 316 1.48 5.86 -10.19
N ASP A 317 0.21 6.22 -10.08
CA ASP A 317 -0.32 7.57 -10.33
C ASP A 317 -0.94 8.12 -9.04
N TYR A 318 -0.26 9.09 -8.42
CA TYR A 318 -0.72 9.72 -7.17
C TYR A 318 -1.98 10.57 -7.36
N ASP A 319 -2.17 11.20 -8.52
CA ASP A 319 -3.36 12.00 -8.79
C ASP A 319 -4.59 11.11 -8.89
N LYS A 320 -4.45 9.94 -9.53
CA LYS A 320 -5.50 8.93 -9.58
C LYS A 320 -5.82 8.36 -8.19
N LEU A 321 -4.80 8.04 -7.39
CA LEU A 321 -5.01 7.56 -6.02
C LEU A 321 -5.69 8.64 -5.17
N LYS A 322 -5.29 9.90 -5.30
CA LYS A 322 -5.89 11.03 -4.58
C LYS A 322 -7.35 11.23 -4.96
N TRP A 323 -7.67 11.20 -6.25
CA TRP A 323 -9.03 11.24 -6.74
C TRP A 323 -9.88 10.09 -6.17
N MET A 324 -9.35 8.86 -6.22
CA MET A 324 -10.04 7.69 -5.67
C MET A 324 -10.28 7.82 -4.16
N ASN A 325 -9.30 8.33 -3.44
CA ASN A 325 -9.42 8.60 -2.00
C ASN A 325 -10.55 9.60 -1.69
N ALA A 326 -10.65 10.67 -2.49
CA ALA A 326 -11.73 11.63 -2.37
C ALA A 326 -13.12 10.99 -2.60
N GLU A 327 -13.23 10.03 -3.54
CA GLU A 327 -14.49 9.29 -3.75
C GLU A 327 -14.85 8.43 -2.52
N TYR A 328 -13.87 7.76 -1.90
CA TYR A 328 -14.08 7.00 -0.66
C TYR A 328 -14.45 7.91 0.51
N ILE A 329 -13.77 9.05 0.69
CA ILE A 329 -14.11 10.02 1.73
C ILE A 329 -15.57 10.51 1.57
N ARG A 330 -16.03 10.80 0.35
CA ARG A 330 -17.41 11.24 0.07
C ARG A 330 -18.45 10.17 0.36
N LYS A 331 -18.08 8.89 0.31
CA LYS A 331 -18.99 7.77 0.61
C LYS A 331 -19.12 7.44 2.09
N LEU A 332 -18.19 7.89 2.95
CA LEU A 332 -18.29 7.69 4.39
C LEU A 332 -19.58 8.34 4.93
N SER A 333 -20.15 7.77 5.98
CA SER A 333 -21.15 8.51 6.75
C SER A 333 -20.49 9.75 7.40
N PRO A 334 -21.26 10.81 7.70
CA PRO A 334 -20.72 11.99 8.38
C PRO A 334 -20.00 11.63 9.69
N GLU A 335 -20.54 10.70 10.45
CA GLU A 335 -19.98 10.22 11.72
C GLU A 335 -18.65 9.47 11.52
N GLU A 336 -18.57 8.59 10.52
CA GLU A 336 -17.32 7.89 10.18
C GLU A 336 -16.25 8.85 9.70
N PHE A 337 -16.60 9.81 8.84
CA PHE A 337 -15.66 10.83 8.42
C PHE A 337 -15.15 11.65 9.61
N ALA A 338 -16.07 12.15 10.46
CA ALA A 338 -15.71 12.93 11.65
C ALA A 338 -14.76 12.16 12.57
N ALA A 339 -15.02 10.87 12.81
CA ALA A 339 -14.18 10.02 13.65
C ALA A 339 -12.77 9.83 13.05
N ARG A 340 -12.66 9.54 11.74
CA ARG A 340 -11.38 9.29 11.07
C ARG A 340 -10.56 10.58 10.87
N ALA A 341 -11.22 11.70 10.61
CA ALA A 341 -10.59 12.98 10.32
C ALA A 341 -10.12 13.72 11.59
N LYS A 342 -10.68 13.40 12.77
CA LYS A 342 -10.42 14.15 14.02
C LYS A 342 -8.94 14.18 14.40
N SER A 343 -8.24 13.05 14.27
CA SER A 343 -6.80 12.96 14.60
C SER A 343 -5.91 13.80 13.69
N PHE A 344 -6.35 14.06 12.46
CA PHE A 344 -5.64 14.92 11.52
C PHE A 344 -5.95 16.41 11.73
N ALA A 345 -7.15 16.75 12.23
CA ALA A 345 -7.66 18.11 12.27
C ALA A 345 -6.98 18.99 13.31
N GLN A 346 -6.32 18.42 14.31
CA GLN A 346 -5.64 19.17 15.40
C GLN A 346 -6.58 20.14 16.14
N VAL A 347 -7.84 19.76 16.34
CA VAL A 347 -8.86 20.59 17.02
C VAL A 347 -8.93 20.35 18.52
N GLU A 348 -8.20 19.39 19.05
CA GLU A 348 -8.19 19.02 20.46
C GLU A 348 -7.78 20.21 21.34
N ASN A 349 -8.49 20.40 22.44
CA ASN A 349 -8.30 21.53 23.37
C ASN A 349 -8.50 22.93 22.74
N THR A 350 -9.21 23.02 21.64
CA THR A 350 -9.59 24.29 21.00
C THR A 350 -11.12 24.51 21.06
N PRO A 351 -11.64 25.74 20.88
CA PRO A 351 -13.09 25.98 20.82
C PRO A 351 -13.78 25.22 19.66
N LEU A 352 -13.03 24.79 18.64
CA LEU A 352 -13.55 24.02 17.51
C LEU A 352 -13.87 22.58 17.87
N GLU A 353 -13.30 22.04 18.93
CA GLU A 353 -13.55 20.66 19.36
C GLU A 353 -15.04 20.43 19.67
N ALA A 354 -15.69 21.38 20.36
CA ALA A 354 -17.12 21.30 20.65
C ALA A 354 -18.02 21.44 19.41
N LYS A 355 -17.48 21.94 18.29
CA LYS A 355 -18.17 22.15 17.02
C LYS A 355 -17.64 21.22 15.92
N TRP A 356 -16.91 20.17 16.30
CA TRP A 356 -16.21 19.32 15.36
C TRP A 356 -17.14 18.66 14.34
N ASP A 357 -18.28 18.14 14.76
CA ASP A 357 -19.21 17.43 13.87
C ASP A 357 -19.75 18.38 12.77
N MET A 358 -20.08 19.62 13.12
CA MET A 358 -20.48 20.64 12.15
C MET A 358 -19.33 20.96 11.18
N LEU A 359 -18.12 21.14 11.69
CA LEU A 359 -16.94 21.44 10.88
C LEU A 359 -16.60 20.27 9.95
N ALA A 360 -16.63 19.04 10.46
CA ALA A 360 -16.37 17.83 9.68
C ALA A 360 -17.37 17.69 8.51
N ALA A 361 -18.66 17.93 8.74
CA ALA A 361 -19.67 17.90 7.67
C ALA A 361 -19.35 18.89 6.54
N LEU A 362 -18.84 20.08 6.86
CA LEU A 362 -18.42 21.07 5.86
C LEU A 362 -17.15 20.67 5.10
N LEU A 363 -16.26 19.92 5.75
CA LEU A 363 -14.98 19.49 5.19
C LEU A 363 -15.12 18.29 4.25
N GLN A 364 -15.99 17.32 4.56
CA GLN A 364 -16.05 16.01 3.91
C GLN A 364 -16.07 16.10 2.38
N GLN A 365 -16.98 16.89 1.81
CA GLN A 365 -17.15 17.03 0.35
C GLN A 365 -15.96 17.72 -0.35
N ARG A 366 -15.06 18.33 0.41
CA ARG A 366 -13.95 19.15 -0.08
C ARG A 366 -12.58 18.61 0.32
N THR A 367 -12.54 17.46 0.97
CA THR A 367 -11.32 16.82 1.44
C THR A 367 -10.93 15.70 0.47
N GLU A 368 -9.72 15.77 -0.03
CA GLU A 368 -9.15 14.72 -0.86
C GLU A 368 -8.13 13.87 -0.07
N LEU A 369 -7.40 14.51 0.87
CA LEU A 369 -6.50 13.88 1.83
C LEU A 369 -6.80 14.41 3.24
N LEU A 370 -6.80 13.53 4.24
CA LEU A 370 -7.07 13.94 5.61
C LEU A 370 -6.00 14.91 6.16
N THR A 371 -4.78 14.84 5.66
CA THR A 371 -3.68 15.78 5.99
C THR A 371 -3.88 17.20 5.47
N GLU A 372 -4.83 17.43 4.56
CA GLU A 372 -5.16 18.79 4.08
C GLU A 372 -6.03 19.57 5.07
N ILE A 373 -6.66 18.89 6.02
CA ILE A 373 -7.64 19.48 6.94
C ILE A 373 -7.07 20.63 7.77
N PRO A 374 -5.90 20.51 8.43
CA PRO A 374 -5.34 21.63 9.20
C PRO A 374 -5.19 22.91 8.35
N GLY A 375 -4.69 22.79 7.13
CA GLY A 375 -4.56 23.94 6.23
C GLY A 375 -5.90 24.57 5.85
N LYS A 376 -6.96 23.75 5.67
CA LYS A 376 -8.30 24.21 5.33
C LYS A 376 -9.01 24.94 6.46
N ILE A 377 -8.63 24.68 7.71
CA ILE A 377 -9.25 25.29 8.91
C ILE A 377 -8.33 26.26 9.65
N ALA A 378 -7.09 26.45 9.20
CA ALA A 378 -6.11 27.32 9.86
C ALA A 378 -6.67 28.70 10.16
N PHE A 379 -7.45 29.29 9.25
CA PHE A 379 -8.06 30.59 9.42
C PHE A 379 -9.09 30.64 10.57
N LEU A 380 -9.63 29.53 11.02
CA LEU A 380 -10.54 29.48 12.19
C LEU A 380 -9.77 29.64 13.49
N HIS A 381 -8.52 29.18 13.55
CA HIS A 381 -7.64 29.36 14.71
C HIS A 381 -7.02 30.75 14.74
N GLU A 382 -6.45 31.18 13.61
CA GLU A 382 -5.81 32.48 13.45
C GLU A 382 -6.14 33.05 12.08
N GLN A 383 -6.64 34.28 12.05
CA GLN A 383 -6.93 34.95 10.79
C GLN A 383 -5.63 35.31 10.08
N PRO A 384 -5.40 34.85 8.84
CA PRO A 384 -4.21 35.22 8.08
C PRO A 384 -4.17 36.73 7.79
N GLU A 385 -2.97 37.27 7.63
CA GLU A 385 -2.82 38.64 7.14
C GLU A 385 -3.28 38.71 5.67
N TYR A 386 -4.03 39.74 5.35
CA TYR A 386 -4.51 40.06 4.00
C TYR A 386 -4.66 41.56 3.82
N ASP A 387 -4.64 42.03 2.59
CA ASP A 387 -4.83 43.43 2.22
C ASP A 387 -6.22 43.69 1.61
N ALA A 388 -6.53 44.98 1.37
CA ALA A 388 -7.81 45.41 0.80
C ALA A 388 -8.05 44.83 -0.61
N GLU A 389 -7.01 44.50 -1.37
CA GLU A 389 -7.14 43.93 -2.71
C GLU A 389 -7.81 42.56 -2.71
N MET A 390 -7.77 41.81 -1.60
CA MET A 390 -8.45 40.53 -1.45
C MET A 390 -9.98 40.65 -1.64
N PHE A 391 -10.57 41.82 -1.41
CA PHE A 391 -11.99 42.04 -1.64
C PHE A 391 -12.36 42.18 -3.12
N ASN A 392 -11.37 42.43 -4.00
CA ASN A 392 -11.62 42.47 -5.43
C ASN A 392 -12.00 41.10 -5.98
N ASN A 393 -13.21 41.02 -6.54
CA ASN A 393 -13.67 39.78 -7.17
C ASN A 393 -14.56 40.09 -8.38
N LYS A 394 -14.04 39.80 -9.57
CA LYS A 394 -14.76 40.05 -10.84
C LYS A 394 -16.07 39.25 -10.95
N LYS A 395 -16.12 38.03 -10.41
CA LYS A 395 -17.28 37.14 -10.50
C LYS A 395 -18.43 37.64 -9.63
N SER A 396 -18.16 38.10 -8.43
CA SER A 396 -19.13 38.66 -7.49
C SER A 396 -19.32 40.16 -7.71
N LYS A 397 -18.52 40.80 -8.54
CA LYS A 397 -18.49 42.28 -8.77
C LYS A 397 -18.31 43.06 -7.47
N CYS A 398 -17.45 42.54 -6.57
CA CYS A 398 -17.09 43.17 -5.32
C CYS A 398 -15.79 43.94 -5.50
N THR A 399 -15.74 45.17 -4.96
CA THR A 399 -14.50 45.97 -4.81
C THR A 399 -14.32 46.34 -3.34
N PRO A 400 -13.16 46.86 -2.92
CA PRO A 400 -12.94 47.30 -1.54
C PRO A 400 -14.00 48.32 -1.06
N GLU A 401 -14.38 49.26 -1.89
CA GLU A 401 -15.41 50.28 -1.56
C GLU A 401 -16.78 49.65 -1.33
N ILE A 402 -17.22 48.75 -2.24
CA ILE A 402 -18.47 48.01 -2.11
C ILE A 402 -18.43 47.09 -0.86
N ALA A 403 -17.32 46.44 -0.63
CA ALA A 403 -17.13 45.59 0.57
C ALA A 403 -17.27 46.43 1.86
N LYS A 404 -16.66 47.58 1.92
CA LYS A 404 -16.78 48.50 3.06
C LYS A 404 -18.24 48.84 3.39
N GLU A 405 -19.01 49.24 2.38
CA GLU A 405 -20.42 49.55 2.55
C GLU A 405 -21.23 48.35 3.07
N ILE A 406 -21.01 47.18 2.48
CA ILE A 406 -21.68 45.94 2.90
C ILE A 406 -21.31 45.60 4.34
N LEU A 407 -20.03 45.66 4.67
CA LEU A 407 -19.55 45.30 6.00
C LEU A 407 -20.04 46.24 7.09
N LEU A 408 -20.18 47.53 6.82
CA LEU A 408 -20.79 48.50 7.76
C LEU A 408 -22.24 48.13 8.05
N GLU A 409 -23.06 47.86 7.02
CA GLU A 409 -24.47 47.46 7.17
C GLU A 409 -24.59 46.12 7.89
N MET A 410 -23.78 45.10 7.54
CA MET A 410 -23.82 43.77 8.13
C MET A 410 -23.31 43.75 9.56
N ARG A 411 -22.30 44.54 9.87
CA ARG A 411 -21.74 44.62 11.24
C ARG A 411 -22.80 45.09 12.25
N GLU A 412 -23.61 46.12 11.87
CA GLU A 412 -24.69 46.60 12.70
C GLU A 412 -25.78 45.54 12.89
N ALA A 413 -26.20 44.89 11.80
CA ALA A 413 -27.22 43.87 11.83
C ALA A 413 -26.80 42.64 12.64
N PHE A 414 -25.57 42.14 12.45
CA PHE A 414 -25.03 41.00 13.21
C PHE A 414 -24.89 41.28 14.71
N SER A 415 -24.66 42.54 15.10
CA SER A 415 -24.59 42.91 16.53
C SER A 415 -25.91 42.72 17.25
N GLY A 416 -27.04 42.91 16.56
CA GLY A 416 -28.38 42.81 17.10
C GLY A 416 -29.05 41.46 17.05
N MET A 417 -28.40 40.42 16.45
CA MET A 417 -29.04 39.12 16.23
C MET A 417 -28.32 37.99 16.94
N GLU A 418 -29.00 36.85 17.11
CA GLU A 418 -28.37 35.55 17.44
C GLU A 418 -27.76 34.96 16.16
N ILE A 419 -26.53 34.49 16.24
CA ILE A 419 -25.79 33.93 15.09
C ILE A 419 -26.16 32.48 14.88
N SER A 420 -26.74 32.19 13.71
CA SER A 420 -26.87 30.87 13.14
C SER A 420 -26.56 30.92 11.64
N ALA A 421 -26.10 29.83 11.06
CA ALA A 421 -25.76 29.77 9.62
C ALA A 421 -26.93 30.22 8.74
N GLN A 422 -28.16 29.81 9.07
CA GLN A 422 -29.34 30.16 8.33
C GLN A 422 -29.69 31.66 8.47
N ALA A 423 -29.70 32.19 9.71
CA ALA A 423 -30.05 33.59 9.95
C ALA A 423 -29.06 34.57 9.27
N VAL A 424 -27.77 34.23 9.28
CA VAL A 424 -26.74 35.01 8.56
C VAL A 424 -26.96 34.95 7.03
N THR A 425 -27.30 33.76 6.50
CA THR A 425 -27.55 33.58 5.07
C THR A 425 -28.79 34.36 4.60
N ASP A 426 -29.85 34.33 5.42
CA ASP A 426 -31.08 35.07 5.14
C ASP A 426 -30.82 36.58 5.12
N LEU A 427 -30.04 37.08 6.10
CA LEU A 427 -29.68 38.50 6.16
C LEU A 427 -28.82 38.93 4.94
N LEU A 428 -27.85 38.10 4.52
CA LEU A 428 -27.03 38.38 3.33
C LEU A 428 -27.89 38.35 2.05
N THR A 429 -28.90 37.50 2.02
CA THR A 429 -29.87 37.44 0.90
C THR A 429 -30.69 38.72 0.84
N ALA A 430 -31.24 39.17 1.96
CA ALA A 430 -31.98 40.42 2.06
C ALA A 430 -31.10 41.64 1.67
N CYS A 431 -29.85 41.67 2.08
CA CYS A 431 -28.88 42.69 1.68
C CYS A 431 -28.67 42.70 0.16
N ALA A 432 -28.53 41.52 -0.46
CA ALA A 432 -28.37 41.41 -1.92
C ALA A 432 -29.61 41.91 -2.68
N GLU A 433 -30.79 41.52 -2.23
CA GLU A 433 -32.09 41.98 -2.80
C GLU A 433 -32.27 43.50 -2.69
N LYS A 434 -32.04 44.04 -1.49
CA LYS A 434 -32.11 45.50 -1.23
C LYS A 434 -31.17 46.29 -2.14
N ARG A 435 -29.98 45.75 -2.44
CA ARG A 435 -28.96 46.37 -3.28
C ARG A 435 -29.16 46.08 -4.78
N GLY A 436 -30.07 45.18 -5.15
CA GLY A 436 -30.30 44.77 -6.55
C GLY A 436 -29.09 44.00 -7.13
N VAL A 437 -28.34 43.25 -6.32
CA VAL A 437 -27.12 42.53 -6.70
C VAL A 437 -27.27 41.04 -6.47
N LYS A 438 -26.33 40.25 -7.01
CA LYS A 438 -26.31 38.80 -6.73
C LYS A 438 -25.81 38.53 -5.30
N LEU A 439 -26.39 37.54 -4.64
CA LEU A 439 -26.01 37.07 -3.29
C LEU A 439 -24.50 36.87 -3.12
N GLY A 440 -23.81 36.45 -4.18
CA GLY A 440 -22.35 36.27 -4.16
C GLY A 440 -21.52 37.50 -3.79
N GLN A 441 -22.10 38.74 -3.95
CA GLN A 441 -21.40 39.97 -3.62
C GLN A 441 -21.32 40.21 -2.09
N PRO A 442 -22.42 40.22 -1.30
CA PRO A 442 -22.31 40.32 0.15
C PRO A 442 -21.66 39.07 0.78
N MET A 443 -21.91 37.87 0.24
CA MET A 443 -21.22 36.66 0.74
C MET A 443 -19.72 36.77 0.57
N TRP A 444 -19.21 37.33 -0.53
CA TRP A 444 -17.79 37.52 -0.74
C TRP A 444 -17.18 38.49 0.27
N ALA A 445 -17.79 39.66 0.43
CA ALA A 445 -17.32 40.66 1.37
C ALA A 445 -17.20 40.12 2.80
N VAL A 446 -18.25 39.45 3.30
CA VAL A 446 -18.27 38.88 4.64
C VAL A 446 -17.29 37.70 4.76
N ARG A 447 -17.18 36.82 3.73
CA ARG A 447 -16.20 35.72 3.75
C ARG A 447 -14.79 36.23 3.92
N ILE A 448 -14.35 37.19 3.12
CA ILE A 448 -13.00 37.75 3.20
C ILE A 448 -12.76 38.38 4.57
N ALA A 449 -13.74 39.16 5.06
CA ALA A 449 -13.63 39.79 6.37
C ALA A 449 -13.46 38.76 7.50
N LEU A 450 -14.15 37.61 7.44
CA LEU A 450 -14.10 36.56 8.47
C LEU A 450 -12.86 35.69 8.36
N SER A 451 -12.46 35.34 7.14
CA SER A 451 -11.46 34.30 6.92
C SER A 451 -10.11 34.79 6.40
N GLY A 452 -10.05 35.95 5.76
CA GLY A 452 -8.87 36.41 5.04
C GLY A 452 -8.50 35.54 3.83
N THR A 453 -9.39 34.62 3.40
CA THR A 453 -9.10 33.66 2.31
C THR A 453 -10.25 33.60 1.30
N PRO A 454 -9.97 33.36 0.00
CA PRO A 454 -11.01 33.27 -1.03
C PRO A 454 -11.81 31.97 -0.97
N VAL A 455 -11.26 30.91 -0.35
CA VAL A 455 -11.86 29.58 -0.28
C VAL A 455 -11.98 29.13 1.18
N THR A 456 -13.15 28.71 1.57
CA THR A 456 -13.47 28.24 2.92
C THR A 456 -14.32 26.95 2.86
N PRO A 457 -14.29 26.09 3.88
CA PRO A 457 -15.11 24.88 3.92
C PRO A 457 -16.61 25.17 3.82
N GLY A 458 -17.06 26.22 4.53
CA GLY A 458 -18.45 26.68 4.54
C GLY A 458 -18.65 28.07 3.94
N GLY A 459 -19.88 28.56 3.92
CA GLY A 459 -20.23 29.96 3.64
C GLY A 459 -20.02 30.86 4.85
N PRO A 460 -20.25 32.18 4.71
CA PRO A 460 -20.12 33.12 5.83
C PRO A 460 -20.98 32.76 7.04
N GLY A 461 -22.15 32.18 6.85
CA GLY A 461 -23.03 31.76 7.94
C GLY A 461 -22.42 30.69 8.81
N GLU A 462 -21.98 29.62 8.20
CA GLU A 462 -21.31 28.50 8.91
C GLU A 462 -20.01 28.97 9.56
N ILE A 463 -19.25 29.85 8.90
CA ILE A 463 -18.01 30.40 9.47
C ILE A 463 -18.32 31.25 10.73
N MET A 464 -19.35 32.10 10.70
CA MET A 464 -19.75 32.90 11.85
C MET A 464 -20.23 32.02 13.00
N GLU A 465 -20.95 30.94 12.70
CA GLU A 465 -21.39 29.97 13.70
C GLU A 465 -20.21 29.24 14.35
N LEU A 466 -19.19 28.88 13.55
CA LEU A 466 -17.94 28.27 14.04
C LEU A 466 -17.12 29.24 14.91
N LEU A 467 -16.91 30.47 14.45
CA LEU A 467 -16.14 31.50 15.18
C LEU A 467 -16.87 32.03 16.42
N GLY A 468 -18.19 32.07 16.37
CA GLY A 468 -19.00 32.76 17.35
C GLY A 468 -19.11 34.25 17.08
N LYS A 469 -20.10 34.87 17.73
CA LYS A 469 -20.50 36.29 17.46
C LYS A 469 -19.37 37.27 17.74
N GLU A 470 -18.74 37.16 18.89
CA GLU A 470 -17.72 38.11 19.37
C GLU A 470 -16.52 38.17 18.41
N GLU A 471 -15.96 37.00 18.11
CA GLU A 471 -14.81 36.86 17.18
C GLU A 471 -15.18 37.30 15.76
N SER A 472 -16.38 36.96 15.30
CA SER A 472 -16.82 37.36 13.96
C SER A 472 -16.92 38.90 13.83
N LEU A 473 -17.48 39.57 14.84
CA LEU A 473 -17.59 41.06 14.85
C LEU A 473 -16.19 41.67 14.93
N ARG A 474 -15.30 41.15 15.74
CA ARG A 474 -13.89 41.60 15.83
C ARG A 474 -13.17 41.52 14.47
N ARG A 475 -13.35 40.43 13.73
CA ARG A 475 -12.77 40.27 12.37
C ARG A 475 -13.36 41.22 11.37
N ILE A 476 -14.66 41.49 11.43
CA ILE A 476 -15.32 42.48 10.57
C ILE A 476 -14.80 43.89 10.88
N ASP A 477 -14.63 44.24 12.16
CA ASP A 477 -14.05 45.53 12.55
C ASP A 477 -12.62 45.68 12.05
N ASN A 478 -11.81 44.64 12.13
CA ASN A 478 -10.45 44.61 11.57
C ASN A 478 -10.45 44.80 10.03
N ALA A 479 -11.42 44.16 9.32
CA ALA A 479 -11.58 44.34 7.89
C ALA A 479 -11.96 45.77 7.51
N LEU A 480 -12.88 46.38 8.25
CA LEU A 480 -13.28 47.76 8.04
C LEU A 480 -12.13 48.75 8.25
N ALA A 481 -11.20 48.45 9.19
CA ALA A 481 -10.02 49.28 9.41
C ALA A 481 -8.99 49.18 8.25
N LYS A 482 -9.00 48.11 7.47
CA LYS A 482 -8.14 47.91 6.28
C LYS A 482 -8.74 48.56 5.02
N LEU A 483 -10.05 48.73 4.96
CA LEU A 483 -10.83 49.32 3.86
C LEU A 483 -11.04 50.84 4.07
#